data_8ebbbe1fb5bb53bad51902d6351639a1
#
_entry.id   8ebbbe1fb5bb53bad51902d6351639a1
#
_cell.length_a   1.000
_cell.length_b   1.000
_cell.length_c   1.000
_cell.angle_alpha   90.00
_cell.angle_beta   90.00
_cell.angle_gamma   90.00
#
_symmetry.space_group_name_H-M   'P 1'
#
loop_
_entity.id
_entity.type
_entity.pdbx_description
1 polymer ?
#
loop_
_entity_poly.entity_id
_entity_poly.type
_entity_poly.pdbx_seq_one_letter_code
_entity_poly.pdbx_strand_id
1 'polypeptide(L)'
;MTDTYETAALLLRFLFLFLGAAVFVRAAWMTFKDSARASYLRQAEEKTGIIAHFSVTDERGRGMTVPLLREGTVGSQWKADIRIGGAGLEKKHFYYEIIDGGIVITPLDGAFIKLEEKPEEIYDAETLRPGHVFFAGTVQFKYVVNRIAVKPISPPLKRAYGSITEKILKRK
;
A
#
# COMPACT_ATOMS: atom_id res chain seq x y z
N MET A 1 40.32 26.80 37.92
CA MET A 1 39.71 25.46 37.73
C MET A 1 38.21 25.52 37.55
N THR A 2 37.51 26.60 37.83
CA THR A 2 36.06 26.78 37.66
C THR A 2 35.67 26.94 36.19
N ASP A 3 36.46 27.60 35.34
CA ASP A 3 36.13 27.88 33.94
C ASP A 3 36.03 26.65 33.04
N THR A 4 36.81 25.60 33.30
CA THR A 4 36.75 24.31 32.57
C THR A 4 35.49 23.53 32.87
N TYR A 5 34.98 23.62 34.07
CA TYR A 5 33.73 22.96 34.47
C TYR A 5 32.50 23.64 33.88
N GLU A 6 32.49 24.97 33.86
CA GLU A 6 31.40 25.77 33.23
C GLU A 6 31.31 25.53 31.72
N THR A 7 32.46 25.51 31.04
CA THR A 7 32.50 25.22 29.59
C THR A 7 32.06 23.79 29.28
N ALA A 8 32.46 22.80 30.11
CA ALA A 8 32.03 21.44 29.94
C ALA A 8 30.51 21.29 30.18
N ALA A 9 29.95 21.96 31.18
CA ALA A 9 28.51 21.96 31.45
C ALA A 9 27.68 22.58 30.32
N LEU A 10 28.19 23.68 29.71
CA LEU A 10 27.57 24.33 28.54
C LEU A 10 27.59 23.40 27.32
N LEU A 11 28.69 22.76 27.03
CA LEU A 11 28.80 21.79 25.92
C LEU A 11 27.84 20.61 26.11
N LEU A 12 27.71 20.10 27.32
CA LEU A 12 26.80 19.00 27.62
C LEU A 12 25.33 19.40 27.41
N ARG A 13 24.94 20.63 27.79
CA ARG A 13 23.60 21.19 27.55
C ARG A 13 23.29 21.28 26.05
N PHE A 14 24.21 21.80 25.24
CA PHE A 14 24.01 21.89 23.79
C PHE A 14 23.96 20.51 23.14
N LEU A 15 24.77 19.55 23.61
CA LEU A 15 24.74 18.17 23.14
C LEU A 15 23.37 17.52 23.39
N PHE A 16 22.81 17.68 24.59
CA PHE A 16 21.48 17.15 24.93
C PHE A 16 20.37 17.79 24.10
N LEU A 17 20.43 19.12 23.90
CA LEU A 17 19.45 19.80 23.03
C LEU A 17 19.54 19.33 21.58
N PHE A 18 20.74 19.13 21.05
CA PHE A 18 20.96 18.64 19.71
C PHE A 18 20.45 17.18 19.54
N LEU A 19 20.75 16.33 20.52
CA LEU A 19 20.28 14.94 20.51
C LEU A 19 18.74 14.87 20.58
N GLY A 20 18.13 15.68 21.44
CA GLY A 20 16.67 15.78 21.55
C GLY A 20 16.02 16.27 20.25
N ALA A 21 16.59 17.30 19.62
CA ALA A 21 16.11 17.81 18.34
C ALA A 21 16.25 16.76 17.23
N ALA A 22 17.36 16.03 17.16
CA ALA A 22 17.57 14.98 16.16
C ALA A 22 16.56 13.81 16.30
N VAL A 23 16.26 13.40 17.53
CA VAL A 23 15.24 12.38 17.81
C VAL A 23 13.85 12.88 17.38
N PHE A 24 13.53 14.12 17.69
CA PHE A 24 12.25 14.73 17.33
C PHE A 24 12.05 14.85 15.83
N VAL A 25 13.06 15.30 15.09
CA VAL A 25 13.04 15.37 13.62
C VAL A 25 12.87 14.00 13.00
N ARG A 26 13.57 12.99 13.54
CA ARG A 26 13.44 11.61 13.06
C ARG A 26 12.05 11.03 13.32
N ALA A 27 11.46 11.28 14.48
CA ALA A 27 10.11 10.85 14.81
C ALA A 27 9.07 11.54 13.93
N ALA A 28 9.18 12.85 13.74
CA ALA A 28 8.31 13.61 12.87
C ALA A 28 8.36 13.10 11.42
N TRP A 29 9.56 12.81 10.91
CA TRP A 29 9.72 12.28 9.55
C TRP A 29 9.08 10.90 9.37
N MET A 30 9.22 9.99 10.35
CA MET A 30 8.53 8.70 10.33
C MET A 30 7.01 8.88 10.28
N THR A 31 6.45 9.74 11.12
CA THR A 31 5.01 10.00 11.19
C THR A 31 4.47 10.62 9.88
N PHE A 32 5.22 11.53 9.27
CA PHE A 32 4.86 12.12 7.97
C PHE A 32 4.84 11.08 6.84
N LYS A 33 5.80 10.18 6.83
CA LYS A 33 5.90 9.11 5.81
C LYS A 33 4.74 8.11 5.90
N ASP A 34 4.32 7.77 7.11
CA ASP A 34 3.20 6.86 7.34
C ASP A 34 1.84 7.52 7.05
N SER A 35 1.71 8.82 7.33
CA SER A 35 0.50 9.59 7.04
C SER A 35 0.26 9.77 5.54
N ALA A 36 1.31 10.02 4.74
CA ALA A 36 1.19 10.10 3.29
C ALA A 36 0.75 8.77 2.66
N ARG A 37 1.19 7.64 3.21
CA ARG A 37 0.80 6.30 2.78
C ARG A 37 -0.67 6.01 3.10
N ALA A 38 -1.13 6.40 4.28
CA ALA A 38 -2.52 6.19 4.71
C ALA A 38 -3.53 7.01 3.89
N SER A 39 -3.16 8.23 3.45
CA SER A 39 -4.04 9.06 2.61
C SER A 39 -4.18 8.52 1.19
N TYR A 40 -3.11 7.96 0.62
CA TYR A 40 -3.15 7.30 -0.69
C TYR A 40 -4.09 6.09 -0.70
N LEU A 41 -4.07 5.30 0.37
CA LEU A 41 -4.91 4.12 0.52
C LEU A 41 -6.40 4.48 0.62
N ARG A 42 -6.75 5.52 1.38
CA ARG A 42 -8.13 6.00 1.48
C ARG A 42 -8.68 6.51 0.15
N GLN A 43 -7.87 7.18 -0.65
CA GLN A 43 -8.28 7.65 -1.98
C GLN A 43 -8.51 6.51 -2.99
N ALA A 44 -7.73 5.43 -2.89
CA ALA A 44 -7.92 4.23 -3.70
C ALA A 44 -9.20 3.48 -3.29
N GLU A 45 -9.49 3.41 -2.00
CA GLU A 45 -10.69 2.81 -1.41
C GLU A 45 -11.98 3.48 -1.89
N GLU A 46 -12.01 4.81 -1.93
CA GLU A 46 -13.19 5.60 -2.35
C GLU A 46 -13.51 5.46 -3.83
N LYS A 47 -12.51 5.25 -4.69
CA LYS A 47 -12.69 5.24 -6.15
C LYS A 47 -13.09 3.90 -6.74
N THR A 48 -12.74 2.78 -6.14
CA THR A 48 -12.92 1.45 -6.78
C THR A 48 -13.94 0.56 -6.08
N GLY A 49 -14.33 0.84 -4.83
CA GLY A 49 -15.26 -0.02 -4.08
C GLY A 49 -14.76 -1.46 -3.85
N ILE A 50 -13.56 -1.78 -4.32
CA ILE A 50 -12.91 -3.08 -4.20
C ILE A 50 -11.61 -2.84 -3.44
N ILE A 51 -11.53 -3.37 -2.23
CA ILE A 51 -10.28 -3.40 -1.47
C ILE A 51 -9.62 -4.73 -1.73
N ALA A 52 -8.50 -4.70 -2.42
CA ALA A 52 -7.64 -5.84 -2.59
C ALA A 52 -6.39 -5.67 -1.71
N HIS A 53 -5.88 -6.78 -1.20
CA HIS A 53 -4.63 -6.78 -0.45
C HIS A 53 -3.87 -8.08 -0.68
N PHE A 54 -2.56 -8.02 -0.52
CA PHE A 54 -1.75 -9.21 -0.35
C PHE A 54 -1.65 -9.55 1.14
N SER A 55 -1.99 -10.78 1.50
CA SER A 55 -1.54 -11.38 2.74
C SER A 55 -0.17 -12.00 2.47
N VAL A 56 0.86 -11.44 3.07
CA VAL A 56 2.26 -11.81 2.84
C VAL A 56 2.76 -12.56 4.06
N THR A 57 3.39 -13.70 3.85
CA THR A 57 4.02 -14.47 4.93
C THR A 57 5.50 -14.67 4.60
N ASP A 58 6.38 -14.25 5.50
CA ASP A 58 7.82 -14.43 5.35
C ASP A 58 8.26 -15.84 5.76
N GLU A 59 9.53 -16.19 5.51
CA GLU A 59 10.13 -17.48 5.91
C GLU A 59 10.02 -17.78 7.40
N ARG A 60 9.86 -16.77 8.24
CA ARG A 60 9.74 -16.88 9.70
C ARG A 60 8.29 -17.02 10.15
N GLY A 61 7.35 -17.17 9.20
CA GLY A 61 5.92 -17.26 9.49
C GLY A 61 5.28 -15.95 9.95
N ARG A 62 5.96 -14.80 9.80
CA ARG A 62 5.39 -13.51 10.14
C ARG A 62 4.49 -13.04 9.02
N GLY A 63 3.21 -12.90 9.34
CA GLY A 63 2.21 -12.39 8.42
C GLY A 63 2.15 -10.87 8.42
N MET A 64 2.00 -10.27 7.23
CA MET A 64 1.67 -8.86 7.06
C MET A 64 0.60 -8.72 5.99
N THR A 65 -0.26 -7.73 6.14
CA THR A 65 -1.25 -7.37 5.13
C THR A 65 -0.80 -6.12 4.41
N VAL A 66 -0.71 -6.19 3.09
CA VAL A 66 -0.27 -5.09 2.24
C VAL A 66 -1.41 -4.71 1.31
N PRO A 67 -2.00 -3.53 1.49
CA PRO A 67 -3.06 -3.06 0.61
C PRO A 67 -2.52 -2.78 -0.78
N LEU A 68 -3.32 -3.09 -1.80
CA LEU A 68 -2.97 -2.95 -3.20
C LEU A 68 -3.61 -1.70 -3.80
N LEU A 69 -2.81 -0.96 -4.55
CA LEU A 69 -3.29 0.01 -5.54
C LEU A 69 -3.76 -0.74 -6.79
N ARG A 70 -4.29 -0.01 -7.77
CA ARG A 70 -4.71 -0.60 -9.03
C ARG A 70 -3.57 -1.33 -9.74
N GLU A 71 -2.38 -0.79 -9.67
CA GLU A 71 -1.16 -1.32 -10.24
C GLU A 71 0.04 -0.95 -9.39
N GLY A 72 1.12 -1.68 -9.50
CA GLY A 72 2.35 -1.36 -8.78
C GLY A 72 3.43 -2.43 -8.90
N THR A 73 4.59 -2.13 -8.35
CA THR A 73 5.76 -3.01 -8.32
C THR A 73 6.03 -3.51 -6.91
N VAL A 74 6.41 -4.77 -6.80
CA VAL A 74 6.83 -5.42 -5.55
C VAL A 74 8.29 -5.83 -5.64
N GLY A 75 9.05 -5.56 -4.57
CA GLY A 75 10.46 -5.93 -4.54
C GLY A 75 11.17 -5.53 -3.25
N SER A 76 12.47 -5.80 -3.17
CA SER A 76 13.29 -5.47 -2.00
C SER A 76 13.80 -4.02 -2.01
N GLN A 77 13.83 -3.36 -3.17
CA GLN A 77 14.37 -2.01 -3.32
C GLN A 77 13.41 -0.94 -2.78
N TRP A 78 13.99 0.16 -2.31
CA TRP A 78 13.23 1.31 -1.80
C TRP A 78 12.36 2.02 -2.86
N LYS A 79 12.65 1.83 -4.16
CA LYS A 79 11.90 2.37 -5.30
C LYS A 79 10.67 1.52 -5.68
N ALA A 80 10.53 0.32 -5.12
CA ALA A 80 9.34 -0.49 -5.32
C ALA A 80 8.15 0.12 -4.56
N ASP A 81 6.97 0.08 -5.15
CA ASP A 81 5.73 0.59 -4.53
C ASP A 81 5.41 -0.18 -3.24
N ILE A 82 5.60 -1.48 -3.28
CA ILE A 82 5.53 -2.37 -2.12
C ILE A 82 6.92 -2.93 -1.85
N ARG A 83 7.50 -2.49 -0.74
CA ARG A 83 8.81 -2.95 -0.32
C ARG A 83 8.69 -4.04 0.74
N ILE A 84 9.28 -5.21 0.46
CA ILE A 84 9.40 -6.32 1.39
C ILE A 84 10.90 -6.62 1.54
N GLY A 85 11.46 -6.31 2.70
CA GLY A 85 12.90 -6.46 2.95
C GLY A 85 13.26 -7.86 3.45
N GLY A 86 14.47 -8.33 3.10
CA GLY A 86 15.10 -9.49 3.73
C GLY A 86 14.57 -10.87 3.31
N ALA A 87 13.83 -10.96 2.23
CA ALA A 87 13.02 -12.13 1.91
C ALA A 87 13.38 -12.83 0.58
N GLY A 88 14.63 -12.77 0.14
CA GLY A 88 15.03 -13.39 -1.14
C GLY A 88 14.37 -12.80 -2.39
N LEU A 89 13.74 -11.62 -2.26
CA LEU A 89 13.14 -10.91 -3.37
C LEU A 89 14.18 -10.11 -4.13
N GLU A 90 14.06 -10.10 -5.45
CA GLU A 90 14.85 -9.22 -6.32
C GLU A 90 14.51 -7.74 -6.06
N LYS A 91 15.33 -6.84 -6.57
CA LYS A 91 15.16 -5.38 -6.42
C LYS A 91 13.76 -4.94 -6.85
N LYS A 92 13.33 -5.37 -8.03
CA LYS A 92 11.97 -5.33 -8.55
C LYS A 92 11.65 -6.77 -8.95
N HIS A 93 10.82 -7.45 -8.18
CA HIS A 93 10.58 -8.87 -8.40
C HIS A 93 9.44 -9.09 -9.38
N PHE A 94 8.31 -8.38 -9.18
CA PHE A 94 7.18 -8.45 -10.11
C PHE A 94 6.40 -7.14 -10.15
N TYR A 95 5.72 -6.93 -11.25
CA TYR A 95 4.68 -5.93 -11.45
C TYR A 95 3.32 -6.59 -11.28
N TYR A 96 2.35 -5.86 -10.76
CA TYR A 96 0.98 -6.33 -10.67
C TYR A 96 0.00 -5.28 -11.19
N GLU A 97 -1.09 -5.76 -11.78
CA GLU A 97 -2.22 -4.95 -12.23
C GLU A 97 -3.53 -5.64 -11.85
N ILE A 98 -4.43 -4.93 -11.16
CA ILE A 98 -5.75 -5.42 -10.81
C ILE A 98 -6.67 -5.23 -12.01
N ILE A 99 -7.23 -6.33 -12.50
CA ILE A 99 -8.19 -6.39 -13.60
C ILE A 99 -9.55 -6.86 -13.09
N ASP A 100 -10.57 -6.76 -13.96
CA ASP A 100 -11.88 -7.31 -13.63
C ASP A 100 -11.82 -8.83 -13.42
N GLY A 101 -12.05 -9.24 -12.18
CA GLY A 101 -12.07 -10.66 -11.78
C GLY A 101 -10.76 -11.22 -11.22
N GLY A 102 -9.66 -10.45 -11.18
CA GLY A 102 -8.40 -10.96 -10.68
C GLY A 102 -7.27 -9.94 -10.61
N ILE A 103 -6.06 -10.46 -10.58
CA ILE A 103 -4.82 -9.70 -10.65
C ILE A 103 -3.88 -10.38 -11.65
N VAL A 104 -3.28 -9.58 -12.51
CA VAL A 104 -2.20 -10.02 -13.39
C VAL A 104 -0.89 -9.76 -12.69
N ILE A 105 -0.02 -10.75 -12.63
CA ILE A 105 1.33 -10.64 -12.08
C ILE A 105 2.33 -10.90 -13.18
N THR A 106 3.26 -9.99 -13.38
CA THR A 106 4.32 -10.07 -14.39
C THR A 106 5.67 -10.04 -13.69
N PRO A 107 6.43 -11.14 -13.67
CA PRO A 107 7.79 -11.15 -13.16
C PRO A 107 8.68 -10.15 -13.92
N LEU A 108 9.62 -9.52 -13.23
CA LEU A 108 10.52 -8.49 -13.77
C LEU A 108 11.97 -8.89 -13.58
N ASP A 109 12.84 -8.35 -14.44
CA ASP A 109 14.29 -8.45 -14.30
C ASP A 109 14.84 -9.89 -14.18
N GLY A 110 14.19 -10.88 -14.84
CA GLY A 110 14.57 -12.29 -14.78
C GLY A 110 14.13 -13.00 -13.49
N ALA A 111 13.34 -12.35 -12.65
CA ALA A 111 12.70 -13.00 -11.52
C ALA A 111 11.64 -14.02 -11.99
N PHE A 112 11.24 -14.90 -11.12
CA PHE A 112 10.17 -15.86 -11.37
C PHE A 112 9.21 -15.92 -10.18
N ILE A 113 8.01 -16.37 -10.44
CA ILE A 113 7.02 -16.70 -9.41
C ILE A 113 6.70 -18.20 -9.50
N LYS A 114 6.26 -18.77 -8.39
CA LYS A 114 5.75 -20.16 -8.32
C LYS A 114 4.34 -20.12 -7.76
N LEU A 115 3.42 -20.80 -8.40
CA LEU A 115 2.09 -20.98 -7.85
C LEU A 115 2.07 -22.21 -6.92
N GLU A 116 1.28 -22.14 -5.87
CA GLU A 116 1.08 -23.31 -4.99
C GLU A 116 0.53 -24.52 -5.75
N GLU A 117 -0.32 -24.27 -6.75
CA GLU A 117 -0.92 -25.31 -7.60
C GLU A 117 0.00 -25.81 -8.72
N LYS A 118 1.00 -25.01 -9.12
CA LYS A 118 1.97 -25.33 -10.18
C LYS A 118 3.38 -25.03 -9.67
N PRO A 119 4.17 -26.05 -9.34
CA PRO A 119 5.51 -25.87 -8.77
C PRO A 119 6.53 -25.39 -9.81
N GLU A 120 6.17 -25.24 -11.08
CA GLU A 120 7.00 -24.72 -12.14
C GLU A 120 7.29 -23.22 -11.97
N GLU A 121 8.49 -22.82 -12.39
CA GLU A 121 8.88 -21.40 -12.39
C GLU A 121 8.20 -20.67 -13.55
N ILE A 122 7.47 -19.61 -13.22
CA ILE A 122 6.74 -18.80 -14.19
C ILE A 122 7.49 -17.49 -14.38
N TYR A 123 7.90 -17.25 -15.61
CA TYR A 123 8.61 -16.02 -16.03
C TYR A 123 7.71 -15.05 -16.81
N ASP A 124 6.56 -15.54 -17.26
CA ASP A 124 5.58 -14.75 -18.03
C ASP A 124 4.47 -14.21 -17.13
N ALA A 125 3.64 -13.35 -17.71
CA ALA A 125 2.49 -12.79 -17.02
C ALA A 125 1.45 -13.89 -16.72
N GLU A 126 1.02 -13.98 -15.47
CA GLU A 126 0.02 -14.95 -15.02
C GLU A 126 -1.15 -14.22 -14.34
N THR A 127 -2.37 -14.68 -14.62
CA THR A 127 -3.59 -14.11 -14.04
C THR A 127 -4.04 -14.94 -12.83
N LEU A 128 -4.10 -14.31 -11.68
CA LEU A 128 -4.50 -14.93 -10.43
C LEU A 128 -5.89 -14.48 -10.00
N ARG A 129 -6.69 -15.44 -9.52
CA ARG A 129 -8.00 -15.18 -8.91
C ARG A 129 -7.87 -14.91 -7.41
N PRO A 130 -8.86 -14.25 -6.79
CA PRO A 130 -8.89 -14.09 -5.35
C PRO A 130 -8.78 -15.44 -4.64
N GLY A 131 -7.91 -15.50 -3.63
CA GLY A 131 -7.62 -16.70 -2.86
C GLY A 131 -6.40 -17.49 -3.32
N HIS A 132 -5.92 -17.30 -4.55
CA HIS A 132 -4.71 -17.97 -5.03
C HIS A 132 -3.48 -17.55 -4.23
N VAL A 133 -2.60 -18.51 -4.03
CA VAL A 133 -1.33 -18.35 -3.32
C VAL A 133 -0.19 -18.54 -4.30
N PHE A 134 0.80 -17.67 -4.23
CA PHE A 134 2.01 -17.75 -5.02
C PHE A 134 3.22 -17.39 -4.18
N PHE A 135 4.38 -17.83 -4.64
CA PHE A 135 5.67 -17.58 -4.03
C PHE A 135 6.51 -16.69 -4.94
N ALA A 136 7.13 -15.68 -4.37
CA ALA A 136 8.13 -14.84 -4.99
C ALA A 136 9.38 -14.87 -4.12
N GLY A 137 10.46 -15.49 -4.63
CA GLY A 137 11.59 -15.86 -3.79
C GLY A 137 11.16 -16.82 -2.68
N THR A 138 11.41 -16.44 -1.44
CA THR A 138 11.04 -17.20 -0.23
C THR A 138 9.77 -16.69 0.45
N VAL A 139 9.11 -15.71 -0.15
CA VAL A 139 7.91 -15.07 0.41
C VAL A 139 6.67 -15.63 -0.22
N GLN A 140 5.73 -16.00 0.64
CA GLN A 140 4.39 -16.41 0.24
C GLN A 140 3.46 -15.20 0.15
N PHE A 141 2.75 -15.09 -0.97
CA PHE A 141 1.72 -14.08 -1.19
C PHE A 141 0.36 -14.75 -1.42
N LYS A 142 -0.66 -14.26 -0.77
CA LYS A 142 -2.04 -14.63 -1.01
C LYS A 142 -2.82 -13.41 -1.47
N TYR A 143 -3.43 -13.50 -2.64
CA TYR A 143 -4.28 -12.44 -3.17
C TYR A 143 -5.67 -12.51 -2.53
N VAL A 144 -6.07 -11.47 -1.84
CA VAL A 144 -7.35 -11.39 -1.12
C VAL A 144 -8.10 -10.15 -1.56
N VAL A 145 -9.36 -10.33 -1.94
CA VAL A 145 -10.27 -9.24 -2.30
C VAL A 145 -11.38 -9.17 -1.26
N ASN A 146 -11.43 -8.09 -0.51
CA ASN A 146 -12.57 -7.78 0.34
C ASN A 146 -13.56 -6.96 -0.48
N ARG A 147 -14.61 -7.59 -0.98
CA ARG A 147 -15.75 -6.86 -1.54
C ARG A 147 -16.43 -6.15 -0.38
N ILE A 148 -16.13 -4.88 -0.17
CA ILE A 148 -17.03 -4.03 0.60
C ILE A 148 -18.29 -3.95 -0.26
N ALA A 149 -19.41 -4.45 0.24
CA ALA A 149 -20.69 -4.16 -0.35
C ALA A 149 -20.87 -2.63 -0.30
N VAL A 150 -20.47 -1.96 -1.37
CA VAL A 150 -20.81 -0.57 -1.56
C VAL A 150 -22.33 -0.57 -1.59
N LYS A 151 -22.94 -0.14 -0.48
CA LYS A 151 -24.37 0.13 -0.45
C LYS A 151 -24.61 1.06 -1.63
N PRO A 152 -25.41 0.68 -2.65
CA PRO A 152 -25.58 1.52 -3.81
C PRO A 152 -25.99 2.89 -3.27
N ILE A 153 -25.19 3.90 -3.56
CA ILE A 153 -25.57 5.28 -3.27
C ILE A 153 -26.86 5.44 -4.06
N SER A 154 -27.96 5.49 -3.33
CA SER A 154 -29.29 5.67 -3.90
C SER A 154 -29.15 6.82 -4.89
N PRO A 155 -29.52 6.65 -6.18
CA PRO A 155 -29.30 7.71 -7.16
C PRO A 155 -29.92 8.98 -6.60
N PRO A 156 -29.21 10.11 -6.68
CA PRO A 156 -29.71 11.37 -6.12
C PRO A 156 -31.11 11.59 -6.66
N LEU A 157 -32.03 11.73 -5.76
CA LEU A 157 -33.45 11.96 -5.98
C LEU A 157 -33.72 12.74 -7.28
N LYS A 158 -34.17 12.05 -8.31
CA LYS A 158 -34.81 12.65 -9.50
C LYS A 158 -36.09 13.44 -9.14
N ARG A 159 -36.38 13.62 -7.84
CA ARG A 159 -37.57 14.31 -7.33
C ARG A 159 -37.49 15.84 -7.30
N ALA A 160 -36.32 16.44 -7.48
CA ALA A 160 -36.22 17.91 -7.40
C ALA A 160 -36.39 18.60 -8.77
N TYR A 161 -36.22 17.93 -9.88
CA TYR A 161 -36.32 18.56 -11.21
C TYR A 161 -37.71 18.47 -11.87
N GLY A 162 -38.57 17.55 -11.44
CA GLY A 162 -39.91 17.39 -12.02
C GLY A 162 -40.92 18.44 -11.54
N SER A 163 -40.68 19.09 -10.39
CA SER A 163 -41.68 20.03 -9.84
C SER A 163 -41.55 21.48 -10.32
N ILE A 164 -40.41 21.82 -10.94
CA ILE A 164 -40.15 23.20 -11.39
C ILE A 164 -40.70 23.40 -12.81
N THR A 165 -40.62 22.39 -13.66
CA THR A 165 -41.17 22.45 -15.04
C THR A 165 -42.70 22.46 -15.05
N GLU A 166 -43.39 21.78 -14.14
CA GLU A 166 -44.86 21.80 -14.09
C GLU A 166 -45.45 23.11 -13.58
N LYS A 167 -44.71 23.86 -12.74
CA LYS A 167 -45.16 25.19 -12.24
C LYS A 167 -45.00 26.30 -13.27
N ILE A 168 -44.12 26.14 -14.26
CA ILE A 168 -43.91 27.14 -15.33
C ILE A 168 -44.95 26.99 -16.43
N LEU A 169 -45.45 25.77 -16.72
CA LEU A 169 -46.45 25.50 -17.75
C LEU A 169 -47.90 25.86 -17.35
N LYS A 170 -48.20 26.07 -16.05
CA LYS A 170 -49.52 26.47 -15.57
C LYS A 170 -49.73 27.99 -15.43
N ARG A 171 -48.77 28.80 -15.91
CA ARG A 171 -48.85 30.27 -15.83
C ARG A 171 -48.87 30.93 -17.22
N LYS A 172 -49.35 30.24 -18.23
CA LYS A 172 -49.74 30.85 -19.53
C LYS A 172 -51.19 30.65 -19.79
#